data_78b510d518c2fa55482f761552e12c5b
#
_entry.id   78b510d518c2fa55482f761552e12c5b
#
_cell.length_a   1.000
_cell.length_b   1.000
_cell.length_c   1.000
_cell.angle_alpha   90.00
_cell.angle_beta   90.00
_cell.angle_gamma   90.00
#
_symmetry.space_group_name_H-M   'P 1'
#
loop_
_entity.id
_entity.type
_entity.pdbx_description
1 polymer ?
#
loop_
_entity_poly.entity_id
_entity_poly.type
_entity_poly.pdbx_seq_one_letter_code
_entity_poly.pdbx_strand_id
1 'polypeptide(L)'
;MVLAILLAVAFVGVRLVGLDVYTVLSGSMEPNLPVGSLIYVQDKNPADLKAGDVITYMVSEKTVVTHRIIEVVPDENDPSILRFRTKGDANNTEDAGLVHSNNILGSPVFHIPLLGYISSYIQSPPGMYVAIGVGAAILLLTFVPDFFPSKKKEEEEEEKEIPKDFPPGTFDL
;
A
#
# COMPACT_ATOMS: atom_id res chain seq x y z
N MET A 1 7.39 -6.86 -17.28
CA MET A 1 6.73 -7.97 -16.56
C MET A 1 7.17 -8.07 -15.11
N VAL A 2 8.48 -8.22 -14.82
CA VAL A 2 9.01 -8.40 -13.46
C VAL A 2 8.61 -7.26 -12.50
N LEU A 3 8.68 -5.98 -12.91
CA LEU A 3 8.31 -4.85 -12.06
C LEU A 3 6.81 -4.85 -11.68
N ALA A 4 5.94 -5.21 -12.62
CA ALA A 4 4.50 -5.29 -12.35
C ALA A 4 4.17 -6.42 -11.37
N ILE A 5 4.86 -7.56 -11.47
CA ILE A 5 4.75 -8.67 -10.52
C ILE A 5 5.27 -8.26 -9.14
N LEU A 6 6.41 -7.57 -9.07
CA LEU A 6 6.97 -7.08 -7.81
C LEU A 6 6.04 -6.08 -7.12
N LEU A 7 5.44 -5.16 -7.87
CA LEU A 7 4.45 -4.22 -7.34
C LEU A 7 3.18 -4.94 -6.87
N ALA A 8 2.67 -5.91 -7.63
CA ALA A 8 1.51 -6.70 -7.23
C ALA A 8 1.80 -7.51 -5.96
N VAL A 9 2.98 -8.14 -5.88
CA VAL A 9 3.44 -8.88 -4.68
C VAL A 9 3.61 -7.94 -3.49
N ALA A 10 4.15 -6.73 -3.68
CA ALA A 10 4.28 -5.74 -2.62
C ALA A 10 2.91 -5.27 -2.09
N PHE A 11 1.93 -5.04 -2.98
CA PHE A 11 0.58 -4.61 -2.58
C PHE A 11 -0.26 -5.73 -1.95
N VAL A 12 -0.19 -6.94 -2.49
CA VAL A 12 -0.92 -8.11 -1.97
C VAL A 12 -0.20 -8.69 -0.75
N GLY A 13 1.13 -8.70 -0.76
CA GLY A 13 1.98 -9.26 0.30
C GLY A 13 1.78 -8.55 1.64
N VAL A 14 1.53 -7.23 1.65
CA VAL A 14 1.27 -6.46 2.87
C VAL A 14 0.03 -6.98 3.61
N ARG A 15 -1.04 -7.32 2.89
CA ARG A 15 -2.24 -7.92 3.48
C ARG A 15 -2.03 -9.37 3.93
N LEU A 16 -1.18 -10.12 3.21
CA LEU A 16 -0.88 -11.52 3.57
C LEU A 16 -0.05 -11.63 4.86
N VAL A 17 0.71 -10.58 5.20
CA VAL A 17 1.46 -10.53 6.48
C VAL A 17 0.65 -9.90 7.62
N GLY A 18 -0.66 -9.65 7.43
CA GLY A 18 -1.56 -9.16 8.47
C GLY A 18 -1.34 -7.68 8.82
N LEU A 19 -0.94 -6.85 7.84
CA LEU A 19 -0.81 -5.42 8.02
C LEU A 19 -1.97 -4.68 7.35
N ASP A 20 -2.63 -3.81 8.08
CA ASP A 20 -3.57 -2.84 7.55
C ASP A 20 -2.85 -1.52 7.22
N VAL A 21 -3.37 -0.82 6.21
CA VAL A 21 -2.73 0.39 5.69
C VAL A 21 -3.69 1.57 5.79
N TYR A 22 -3.22 2.66 6.44
CA TYR A 22 -3.98 3.90 6.61
C TYR A 22 -3.16 5.12 6.17
N THR A 23 -3.86 6.17 5.76
CA THR A 23 -3.24 7.46 5.42
C THR A 23 -3.39 8.44 6.58
N VAL A 24 -2.31 9.08 6.98
CA VAL A 24 -2.30 10.13 8.00
C VAL A 24 -2.85 11.42 7.39
N LEU A 25 -4.02 11.87 7.86
CA LEU A 25 -4.73 13.03 7.33
C LEU A 25 -4.57 14.28 8.20
N SER A 26 -4.16 14.14 9.47
CA SER A 26 -4.02 15.25 10.42
C SER A 26 -2.66 15.24 11.11
N GLY A 27 -2.22 16.41 11.62
CA GLY A 27 -0.94 16.57 12.30
C GLY A 27 -0.94 16.20 13.78
N SER A 28 -1.99 15.54 14.31
CA SER A 28 -2.09 15.23 15.74
C SER A 28 -0.95 14.36 16.28
N MET A 29 -0.28 13.62 15.41
CA MET A 29 0.86 12.75 15.77
C MET A 29 2.20 13.27 15.25
N GLU A 30 2.27 14.53 14.83
CA GLU A 30 3.55 15.14 14.48
C GLU A 30 4.45 15.31 15.73
N PRO A 31 5.78 15.22 15.55
CA PRO A 31 6.52 14.92 14.32
C PRO A 31 6.62 13.42 13.98
N ASN A 32 6.13 12.53 14.85
CA ASN A 32 6.35 11.09 14.73
C ASN A 32 5.64 10.45 13.53
N LEU A 33 4.44 10.93 13.20
CA LEU A 33 3.67 10.50 12.02
C LEU A 33 3.24 11.74 11.23
N PRO A 34 4.06 12.22 10.28
CA PRO A 34 3.76 13.41 9.50
C PRO A 34 2.52 13.25 8.62
N VAL A 35 1.79 14.36 8.41
CA VAL A 35 0.65 14.41 7.47
C VAL A 35 1.09 13.93 6.08
N GLY A 36 0.21 13.17 5.42
CA GLY A 36 0.51 12.58 4.11
C GLY A 36 1.37 11.31 4.16
N SER A 37 1.69 10.80 5.36
CA SER A 37 2.33 9.49 5.51
C SER A 37 1.33 8.36 5.28
N LEU A 38 1.83 7.24 4.78
CA LEU A 38 1.15 5.96 4.78
C LEU A 38 1.66 5.16 5.98
N ILE A 39 0.79 4.76 6.90
CA ILE A 39 1.13 3.95 8.08
C ILE A 39 0.70 2.51 7.86
N TYR A 40 1.52 1.59 8.35
CA TYR A 40 1.27 0.16 8.34
C TYR A 40 1.01 -0.30 9.76
N VAL A 41 -0.19 -0.79 10.00
CA VAL A 41 -0.73 -1.14 11.33
C VAL A 41 -0.80 -2.65 11.44
N GLN A 42 -0.19 -3.17 12.49
CA GLN A 42 -0.25 -4.57 12.85
C GLN A 42 -1.24 -4.78 13.99
N ASP A 43 -2.11 -5.77 13.85
CA ASP A 43 -2.99 -6.19 14.93
C ASP A 43 -2.18 -6.53 16.19
N LYS A 44 -2.66 -6.09 17.35
CA LYS A 44 -2.07 -6.36 18.66
C LYS A 44 -3.13 -6.74 19.67
N ASN A 45 -2.80 -7.71 20.50
CA ASN A 45 -3.65 -8.03 21.64
C ASN A 45 -3.73 -6.82 22.58
N PRO A 46 -4.94 -6.29 22.86
CA PRO A 46 -5.12 -5.17 23.78
C PRO A 46 -4.51 -5.40 25.18
N ALA A 47 -4.41 -6.64 25.64
CA ALA A 47 -3.81 -6.97 26.93
C ALA A 47 -2.28 -6.69 26.98
N ASP A 48 -1.61 -6.63 25.83
CA ASP A 48 -0.18 -6.38 25.75
C ASP A 48 0.16 -4.88 25.62
N LEU A 49 -0.87 -4.04 25.45
CA LEU A 49 -0.71 -2.60 25.26
C LEU A 49 -0.51 -1.88 26.60
N LYS A 50 0.34 -0.87 26.60
CA LYS A 50 0.70 -0.08 27.77
C LYS A 50 0.81 1.41 27.46
N ALA A 51 0.86 2.22 28.49
CA ALA A 51 1.15 3.64 28.36
C ALA A 51 2.47 3.87 27.61
N GLY A 52 2.44 4.79 26.66
CA GLY A 52 3.52 5.08 25.71
C GLY A 52 3.37 4.42 24.34
N ASP A 53 2.60 3.34 24.20
CA ASP A 53 2.36 2.71 22.91
C ASP A 53 1.45 3.58 22.02
N VAL A 54 1.70 3.56 20.72
CA VAL A 54 0.82 4.21 19.73
C VAL A 54 -0.17 3.17 19.23
N ILE A 55 -1.45 3.52 19.23
CA ILE A 55 -2.54 2.67 18.76
C ILE A 55 -3.34 3.35 17.65
N THR A 56 -3.81 2.54 16.71
CA THR A 56 -4.81 2.91 15.71
C THR A 56 -6.14 2.29 16.11
N TYR A 57 -7.17 3.09 16.22
CA TYR A 57 -8.48 2.64 16.72
C TYR A 57 -9.63 3.32 15.99
N MET A 58 -10.79 2.70 16.04
CA MET A 58 -12.03 3.16 15.42
C MET A 58 -12.82 4.03 16.38
N VAL A 59 -13.11 5.27 16.01
CA VAL A 59 -13.99 6.17 16.76
C VAL A 59 -15.43 6.03 16.28
N SER A 60 -15.61 5.78 14.98
CA SER A 60 -16.90 5.49 14.36
C SER A 60 -16.67 4.58 13.14
N GLU A 61 -17.74 4.07 12.52
CA GLU A 61 -17.67 3.21 11.33
C GLU A 61 -16.80 3.76 10.19
N LYS A 62 -16.60 5.08 10.14
CA LYS A 62 -15.86 5.77 9.07
C LYS A 62 -14.64 6.54 9.55
N THR A 63 -14.40 6.57 10.86
CA THR A 63 -13.35 7.41 11.44
C THR A 63 -12.37 6.57 12.21
N VAL A 64 -11.15 6.53 11.70
CA VAL A 64 -10.01 5.88 12.32
C VAL A 64 -9.05 6.95 12.83
N VAL A 65 -8.55 6.78 14.03
CA VAL A 65 -7.61 7.69 14.72
C VAL A 65 -6.39 6.91 15.15
N THR A 66 -5.23 7.55 15.10
CA THR A 66 -3.98 7.01 15.63
C THR A 66 -3.44 7.98 16.66
N HIS A 67 -3.40 7.56 17.92
CA HIS A 67 -2.89 8.37 19.03
C HIS A 67 -2.08 7.51 19.99
N ARG A 68 -1.39 8.16 20.94
CA ARG A 68 -0.58 7.50 21.97
C ARG A 68 -1.40 7.22 23.21
N ILE A 69 -1.24 6.02 23.78
CA ILE A 69 -1.80 5.65 25.08
C ILE A 69 -1.04 6.43 26.16
N ILE A 70 -1.77 7.16 26.99
CA ILE A 70 -1.23 7.83 28.18
C ILE A 70 -1.58 7.08 29.46
N GLU A 71 -2.67 6.31 29.45
CA GLU A 71 -3.11 5.50 30.62
C GLU A 71 -3.92 4.29 30.14
N VAL A 72 -3.77 3.17 30.85
CA VAL A 72 -4.62 1.98 30.70
C VAL A 72 -5.51 1.88 31.92
N VAL A 73 -6.81 1.84 31.70
CA VAL A 73 -7.83 1.87 32.75
C VAL A 73 -8.74 0.64 32.63
N PRO A 74 -9.02 -0.10 33.70
CA PRO A 74 -10.06 -1.13 33.66
C PRO A 74 -11.44 -0.48 33.44
N ASP A 75 -12.35 -1.18 32.78
CA ASP A 75 -13.72 -0.71 32.62
C ASP A 75 -14.45 -0.68 33.97
N GLU A 76 -15.28 0.33 34.21
CA GLU A 76 -16.00 0.52 35.46
C GLU A 76 -17.01 -0.60 35.76
N ASN A 77 -17.60 -1.21 34.73
CA ASN A 77 -18.61 -2.24 34.86
C ASN A 77 -18.03 -3.65 34.79
N ASP A 78 -16.91 -3.84 34.09
CA ASP A 78 -16.21 -5.10 33.94
C ASP A 78 -14.69 -4.90 33.95
N PRO A 79 -14.00 -5.10 35.08
CA PRO A 79 -12.57 -4.90 35.18
C PRO A 79 -11.71 -5.81 34.30
N SER A 80 -12.30 -6.84 33.66
CA SER A 80 -11.61 -7.68 32.68
C SER A 80 -11.46 -7.00 31.35
N ILE A 81 -12.24 -5.94 31.07
CA ILE A 81 -12.20 -5.14 29.87
C ILE A 81 -11.25 -3.97 30.09
N LEU A 82 -10.33 -3.77 29.14
CA LEU A 82 -9.41 -2.64 29.16
C LEU A 82 -9.97 -1.47 28.35
N ARG A 83 -9.75 -0.27 28.87
CA ARG A 83 -9.97 1.01 28.18
C ARG A 83 -8.68 1.80 28.17
N PHE A 84 -8.52 2.61 27.17
CA PHE A 84 -7.28 3.35 26.95
C PHE A 84 -7.57 4.84 26.86
N ARG A 85 -6.90 5.62 27.71
CA ARG A 85 -6.85 7.06 27.59
C ARG A 85 -5.77 7.41 26.57
N THR A 86 -6.11 8.21 25.57
CA THR A 86 -5.22 8.52 24.45
C THR A 86 -5.02 10.01 24.29
N LYS A 87 -3.93 10.36 23.58
CA LYS A 87 -3.58 11.72 23.25
C LYS A 87 -2.72 11.75 21.99
N GLY A 88 -2.97 12.67 21.07
CA GLY A 88 -2.08 12.93 19.96
C GLY A 88 -0.77 13.58 20.43
N ASP A 89 0.36 13.21 19.85
CA ASP A 89 1.68 13.70 20.26
C ASP A 89 1.81 15.23 20.14
N ALA A 90 1.14 15.83 19.13
CA ALA A 90 1.10 17.26 18.93
C ALA A 90 -0.06 17.97 19.67
N ASN A 91 -0.97 17.23 20.30
CA ASN A 91 -2.12 17.81 20.96
C ASN A 91 -1.75 18.33 22.36
N ASN A 92 -2.37 19.43 22.79
CA ASN A 92 -2.20 19.96 24.15
C ASN A 92 -3.04 19.23 25.19
N THR A 93 -4.19 18.65 24.77
CA THR A 93 -5.18 17.99 25.63
C THR A 93 -5.32 16.53 25.26
N GLU A 94 -5.75 15.73 26.23
CA GLU A 94 -6.17 14.34 26.03
C GLU A 94 -7.46 14.24 25.20
N ASP A 95 -7.68 13.09 24.62
CA ASP A 95 -8.94 12.80 23.90
C ASP A 95 -10.11 12.72 24.89
N ALA A 96 -11.27 13.20 24.46
CA ALA A 96 -12.44 13.38 25.36
C ALA A 96 -13.05 12.07 25.92
N GLY A 97 -12.67 10.92 25.37
CA GLY A 97 -13.24 9.62 25.76
C GLY A 97 -12.19 8.55 25.92
N LEU A 98 -12.56 7.45 26.59
CA LEU A 98 -11.74 6.26 26.69
C LEU A 98 -11.99 5.35 25.49
N VAL A 99 -10.93 4.86 24.87
CA VAL A 99 -10.98 3.89 23.78
C VAL A 99 -11.24 2.50 24.36
N HIS A 100 -12.29 1.84 23.90
CA HIS A 100 -12.59 0.46 24.28
C HIS A 100 -11.64 -0.51 23.57
N SER A 101 -11.20 -1.57 24.25
CA SER A 101 -10.29 -2.59 23.68
C SER A 101 -10.77 -3.15 22.34
N ASN A 102 -12.08 -3.36 22.18
CA ASN A 102 -12.65 -3.89 20.93
C ASN A 102 -12.57 -2.91 19.72
N ASN A 103 -12.31 -1.64 19.98
CA ASN A 103 -12.19 -0.64 18.92
C ASN A 103 -10.75 -0.50 18.40
N ILE A 104 -9.80 -1.18 19.00
CA ILE A 104 -8.39 -1.15 18.60
C ILE A 104 -8.22 -1.98 17.35
N LEU A 105 -7.60 -1.38 16.33
CA LEU A 105 -7.23 -2.02 15.08
C LEU A 105 -5.79 -2.54 15.10
N GLY A 106 -4.94 -1.99 15.98
CA GLY A 106 -3.56 -2.39 16.13
C GLY A 106 -2.62 -1.24 16.44
N SER A 107 -1.32 -1.47 16.24
CA SER A 107 -0.26 -0.47 16.42
C SER A 107 0.50 -0.23 15.12
N PRO A 108 0.86 1.03 14.78
CA PRO A 108 1.74 1.32 13.66
C PRO A 108 3.12 0.71 13.88
N VAL A 109 3.61 -0.07 12.92
CA VAL A 109 4.94 -0.68 12.96
C VAL A 109 5.96 0.10 12.16
N PHE A 110 5.53 0.74 11.07
CA PHE A 110 6.34 1.68 10.29
C PHE A 110 5.45 2.62 9.47
N HIS A 111 6.03 3.68 8.94
CA HIS A 111 5.35 4.61 8.03
C HIS A 111 6.26 5.01 6.86
N ILE A 112 5.63 5.39 5.75
CA ILE A 112 6.32 5.94 4.58
C ILE A 112 5.79 7.35 4.36
N PRO A 113 6.63 8.39 4.55
CA PRO A 113 6.23 9.78 4.34
C PRO A 113 5.81 10.04 2.89
N LEU A 114 4.89 10.96 2.68
CA LEU A 114 4.38 11.43 1.38
C LEU A 114 3.63 10.39 0.54
N LEU A 115 3.78 9.10 0.78
CA LEU A 115 3.12 8.06 0.00
C LEU A 115 1.59 8.07 0.20
N GLY A 116 1.13 8.57 1.33
CA GLY A 116 -0.29 8.76 1.61
C GLY A 116 -0.97 9.77 0.67
N TYR A 117 -0.26 10.81 0.22
CA TYR A 117 -0.80 11.75 -0.78
C TYR A 117 -1.08 11.06 -2.12
N ILE A 118 -0.16 10.19 -2.55
CA ILE A 118 -0.33 9.37 -3.76
C ILE A 118 -1.52 8.43 -3.60
N SER A 119 -1.60 7.74 -2.46
CA SER A 119 -2.71 6.84 -2.14
C SER A 119 -4.06 7.58 -2.15
N SER A 120 -4.14 8.72 -1.49
CA SER A 120 -5.37 9.55 -1.45
C SER A 120 -5.74 10.08 -2.83
N TYR A 121 -4.76 10.49 -3.65
CA TYR A 121 -5.01 10.93 -5.02
C TYR A 121 -5.59 9.82 -5.89
N ILE A 122 -5.00 8.62 -5.86
CA ILE A 122 -5.48 7.46 -6.62
C ILE A 122 -6.91 7.05 -6.21
N GLN A 123 -7.28 7.23 -4.94
CA GLN A 123 -8.62 6.93 -4.43
C GLN A 123 -9.65 8.02 -4.76
N SER A 124 -9.22 9.21 -5.16
CA SER A 124 -10.12 10.28 -5.62
C SER A 124 -10.59 10.02 -7.07
N PRO A 125 -11.82 10.45 -7.46
CA PRO A 125 -12.34 10.20 -8.81
C PRO A 125 -11.38 10.58 -9.95
N PRO A 126 -10.74 11.77 -9.99
CA PRO A 126 -9.80 12.09 -11.07
C PRO A 126 -8.54 11.22 -11.04
N GLY A 127 -7.98 10.94 -9.85
CA GLY A 127 -6.78 10.11 -9.70
C GLY A 127 -7.02 8.65 -10.07
N MET A 128 -8.18 8.12 -9.78
CA MET A 128 -8.58 6.76 -10.15
C MET A 128 -8.57 6.57 -11.67
N TYR A 129 -9.14 7.50 -12.42
CA TYR A 129 -9.13 7.43 -13.90
C TYR A 129 -7.73 7.54 -14.47
N VAL A 130 -6.88 8.40 -13.90
CA VAL A 130 -5.46 8.49 -14.27
C VAL A 130 -4.73 7.18 -13.99
N ALA A 131 -4.92 6.59 -12.82
CA ALA A 131 -4.29 5.32 -12.45
C ALA A 131 -4.72 4.17 -13.37
N ILE A 132 -6.01 4.08 -13.72
CA ILE A 132 -6.54 3.10 -14.69
C ILE A 132 -5.92 3.34 -16.07
N GLY A 133 -5.87 4.59 -16.55
CA GLY A 133 -5.27 4.94 -17.84
C GLY A 133 -3.78 4.58 -17.94
N VAL A 134 -3.02 4.89 -16.90
CA VAL A 134 -1.60 4.52 -16.80
C VAL A 134 -1.43 2.99 -16.78
N GLY A 135 -2.23 2.28 -15.99
CA GLY A 135 -2.22 0.82 -15.94
C GLY A 135 -2.52 0.19 -17.31
N ALA A 136 -3.56 0.68 -17.99
CA ALA A 136 -3.91 0.23 -19.33
C ALA A 136 -2.80 0.52 -20.35
N ALA A 137 -2.19 1.71 -20.30
CA ALA A 137 -1.08 2.07 -21.17
C ALA A 137 0.14 1.15 -20.97
N ILE A 138 0.48 0.83 -19.70
CA ILE A 138 1.56 -0.10 -19.37
C ILE A 138 1.26 -1.49 -19.94
N LEU A 139 0.03 -1.98 -19.77
CA LEU A 139 -0.40 -3.27 -20.33
C LEU A 139 -0.29 -3.28 -21.87
N LEU A 140 -0.80 -2.23 -22.54
CA LEU A 140 -0.69 -2.12 -24.00
C LEU A 140 0.76 -2.10 -24.45
N LEU A 141 1.64 -1.31 -23.84
CA LEU A 141 3.06 -1.25 -24.17
C LEU A 141 3.79 -2.58 -23.92
N THR A 142 3.30 -3.40 -23.00
CA THR A 142 3.92 -4.70 -22.67
C THR A 142 3.47 -5.79 -23.65
N PHE A 143 2.17 -5.79 -24.05
CA PHE A 143 1.60 -6.89 -24.84
C PHE A 143 1.51 -6.59 -26.33
N VAL A 144 1.37 -5.32 -26.74
CA VAL A 144 1.25 -4.95 -28.16
C VAL A 144 2.49 -5.32 -28.98
N PRO A 145 3.75 -5.16 -28.52
CA PRO A 145 4.92 -5.59 -29.28
C PRO A 145 4.94 -7.09 -29.61
N ASP A 146 4.35 -7.93 -28.76
CA ASP A 146 4.31 -9.37 -29.00
C ASP A 146 3.28 -9.77 -30.07
N PHE A 147 2.33 -8.87 -30.40
CA PHE A 147 1.33 -9.05 -31.46
C PHE A 147 1.82 -8.62 -32.85
N PHE A 148 2.87 -7.80 -32.90
CA PHE A 148 3.49 -7.38 -34.17
C PHE A 148 4.85 -8.06 -34.29
N PRO A 149 4.97 -9.18 -35.05
CA PRO A 149 6.28 -9.76 -35.32
C PRO A 149 7.16 -8.70 -36.00
N SER A 150 8.32 -8.42 -35.39
CA SER A 150 9.23 -7.45 -35.99
C SER A 150 9.78 -8.03 -37.30
N LYS A 151 9.79 -7.26 -38.36
CA LYS A 151 10.36 -7.63 -39.69
C LYS A 151 11.72 -8.30 -39.59
N LYS A 152 12.47 -8.04 -38.55
CA LYS A 152 13.76 -8.67 -38.28
C LYS A 152 13.70 -10.18 -37.99
N LYS A 153 12.55 -10.69 -37.48
CA LYS A 153 12.37 -12.14 -37.27
C LYS A 153 12.01 -12.83 -38.59
N GLU A 154 11.27 -12.15 -39.47
CA GLU A 154 10.95 -12.67 -40.81
C GLU A 154 12.20 -12.78 -41.67
N GLU A 155 13.10 -11.79 -41.64
CA GLU A 155 14.38 -11.81 -42.33
C GLU A 155 15.34 -12.88 -41.83
N GLU A 156 15.39 -13.16 -40.50
CA GLU A 156 16.19 -14.23 -39.91
C GLU A 156 15.62 -15.63 -40.15
N GLU A 157 14.31 -15.77 -40.35
CA GLU A 157 13.68 -17.05 -40.71
C GLU A 157 13.84 -17.31 -42.22
N GLU A 158 13.71 -16.32 -43.09
CA GLU A 158 14.00 -16.44 -44.53
C GLU A 158 15.47 -16.80 -44.79
N GLU A 159 16.41 -16.19 -44.05
CA GLU A 159 17.87 -16.48 -44.20
C GLU A 159 18.19 -17.93 -43.74
N LYS A 160 17.40 -18.53 -42.85
CA LYS A 160 17.58 -19.92 -42.41
C LYS A 160 16.94 -20.96 -43.34
N GLU A 161 15.95 -20.57 -44.16
CA GLU A 161 15.30 -21.47 -45.11
C GLU A 161 16.01 -21.56 -46.44
N ILE A 162 17.00 -20.67 -46.73
CA ILE A 162 17.81 -20.78 -47.97
C ILE A 162 18.76 -21.99 -47.79
N PRO A 163 18.62 -23.04 -48.61
CA PRO A 163 19.52 -24.20 -48.53
C PRO A 163 20.95 -23.78 -48.85
N LYS A 164 21.90 -24.11 -47.99
CA LYS A 164 23.34 -23.76 -48.15
C LYS A 164 24.02 -24.45 -49.35
N ASP A 165 23.28 -25.23 -50.12
CA ASP A 165 23.79 -26.02 -51.27
C ASP A 165 23.39 -25.40 -52.62
N PHE A 166 23.11 -24.09 -52.73
CA PHE A 166 22.90 -23.44 -54.02
C PHE A 166 24.27 -23.16 -54.68
N PRO A 167 24.59 -23.82 -55.80
CA PRO A 167 25.88 -23.61 -56.44
C PRO A 167 25.97 -22.18 -56.99
N PRO A 168 27.08 -21.47 -56.78
CA PRO A 168 27.27 -20.15 -57.34
C PRO A 168 27.41 -20.24 -58.88
N GLY A 169 26.45 -19.66 -59.61
CA GLY A 169 26.69 -19.43 -61.01
C GLY A 169 25.66 -19.88 -62.03
N THR A 170 24.35 -19.81 -61.78
CA THR A 170 23.32 -20.09 -62.81
C THR A 170 22.36 -18.90 -63.03
N PHE A 171 22.91 -17.71 -63.21
CA PHE A 171 22.19 -16.61 -63.87
C PHE A 171 23.08 -16.13 -65.02
N ASP A 172 23.11 -16.91 -66.11
CA ASP A 172 23.44 -16.44 -67.43
C ASP A 172 22.15 -16.36 -68.26
N LEU A 173 21.82 -15.11 -68.66
CA LEU A 173 20.84 -14.63 -69.68
C LEU A 173 19.38 -14.59 -69.25
#